data_d0c60d10fea858ff41f07a1995b8d75e
#
_entry.id   d0c60d10fea858ff41f07a1995b8d75e
#
_cell.length_a   1.000
_cell.length_b   1.000
_cell.length_c   1.000
_cell.angle_alpha   90.00
_cell.angle_beta   90.00
_cell.angle_gamma   90.00
#
_symmetry.space_group_name_H-M   'P 1'
#
loop_
_entity.id
_entity.type
_entity.pdbx_description
1 polymer ?
#
loop_
_entity_poly.entity_id
_entity_poly.type
_entity_poly.pdbx_seq_one_letter_code
_entity_poly.pdbx_strand_id
1 'polypeptide(L)'
;MSFSSSSSSSSIATATSISNVFETGNYMTVLHSVEAGKSSVTPIPPPIPLLIGMPSSAGEFPLVLLLHGYLLYNSFYSQLIQHVASHGFIVIAPQLYSIAGPDASDEIKSAAATTNWLSEGLQHLLPPNVQANLSKLALAGHSRGGKASFALALRKELTTLKFSALIGIDPVDGMNKGKQTPPPVLTYVPHSFDLDMAVMVIGSGLGDVKRNPLFPPCAPKGVNHEDFYNECRKPACYFVVKDYGHLDMLDDDTKGIRGKSTYCLCKNGKSREPMRKFTGGIVVAFLKAYLEGDNSILMAIRDRHEIAPVELETVQFLL
;
A
#
# COMPACT_ATOMS: atom_id res chain seq x y z
N MET A 1 -30.99 22.16 40.30
CA MET A 1 -30.16 21.00 40.01
C MET A 1 -30.09 20.86 38.48
N SER A 2 -29.04 21.38 37.91
CA SER A 2 -28.82 21.40 36.47
C SER A 2 -27.72 20.38 36.14
N PHE A 3 -28.06 19.33 35.39
CA PHE A 3 -27.09 18.46 34.78
C PHE A 3 -26.91 18.92 33.32
N SER A 4 -25.76 19.50 33.04
CA SER A 4 -25.40 19.97 31.73
C SER A 4 -24.73 18.86 30.91
N SER A 5 -25.20 18.75 29.71
CA SER A 5 -24.75 17.93 28.61
C SER A 5 -23.29 18.19 28.20
N SER A 6 -22.33 17.34 28.56
CA SER A 6 -20.95 17.41 28.09
C SER A 6 -20.53 16.25 27.16
N SER A 7 -21.51 15.46 26.67
CA SER A 7 -21.21 14.27 25.87
C SER A 7 -21.30 14.44 24.35
N SER A 8 -21.75 15.60 23.84
CA SER A 8 -21.96 15.79 22.39
C SER A 8 -20.76 16.40 21.66
N SER A 9 -19.85 17.10 22.34
CA SER A 9 -18.73 17.77 21.68
C SER A 9 -17.54 16.84 21.34
N SER A 10 -17.29 15.82 22.17
CA SER A 10 -16.19 14.89 21.93
C SER A 10 -16.49 13.90 20.76
N SER A 11 -17.76 13.50 20.59
CA SER A 11 -18.15 12.60 19.50
C SER A 11 -18.13 13.30 18.13
N ILE A 12 -18.48 14.59 18.08
CA ILE A 12 -18.47 15.38 16.85
C ILE A 12 -17.01 15.69 16.42
N ALA A 13 -16.14 16.02 17.35
CA ALA A 13 -14.73 16.28 17.07
C ALA A 13 -14.00 15.01 16.56
N THR A 14 -14.32 13.85 17.16
CA THR A 14 -13.77 12.56 16.72
C THR A 14 -14.26 12.18 15.32
N ALA A 15 -15.55 12.36 15.02
CA ALA A 15 -16.11 12.10 13.69
C ALA A 15 -15.49 13.00 12.61
N THR A 16 -15.23 14.27 12.91
CA THR A 16 -14.63 15.22 11.96
C THR A 16 -13.18 14.87 11.66
N SER A 17 -12.40 14.40 12.65
CA SER A 17 -11.00 13.98 12.43
C SER A 17 -10.89 12.66 11.66
N ILE A 18 -11.85 11.75 11.82
CA ILE A 18 -11.85 10.44 11.15
C ILE A 18 -12.18 10.57 9.66
N SER A 19 -13.15 11.41 9.29
CA SER A 19 -13.46 11.68 7.89
C SER A 19 -12.28 12.28 7.13
N ASN A 20 -11.35 12.92 7.83
CA ASN A 20 -10.22 13.61 7.25
C ASN A 20 -9.16 12.68 6.61
N VAL A 21 -9.02 11.41 7.05
CA VAL A 21 -8.05 10.50 6.42
C VAL A 21 -8.47 10.00 5.04
N PHE A 22 -9.76 10.03 4.71
CA PHE A 22 -10.28 9.67 3.39
C PHE A 22 -10.29 10.85 2.41
N GLU A 23 -10.03 12.07 2.87
CA GLU A 23 -9.85 13.26 2.05
C GLU A 23 -8.36 13.63 1.98
N THR A 24 -8.03 14.60 1.12
CA THR A 24 -6.66 15.12 1.02
C THR A 24 -6.22 15.69 2.38
N GLY A 25 -5.02 15.31 2.82
CA GLY A 25 -4.44 15.78 4.07
C GLY A 25 -3.95 17.24 4.00
N ASN A 26 -3.33 17.69 5.10
CA ASN A 26 -2.98 19.11 5.27
C ASN A 26 -1.68 19.53 4.58
N TYR A 27 -0.88 18.58 4.07
CA TYR A 27 0.38 18.89 3.41
C TYR A 27 0.20 19.06 1.91
N MET A 28 0.70 20.15 1.36
CA MET A 28 0.93 20.24 -0.08
C MET A 28 1.99 19.23 -0.49
N THR A 29 1.79 18.56 -1.63
CA THR A 29 2.64 17.45 -2.06
C THR A 29 3.35 17.74 -3.36
N VAL A 30 4.52 17.11 -3.52
CA VAL A 30 5.29 17.07 -4.75
C VAL A 30 5.45 15.62 -5.19
N LEU A 31 5.30 15.37 -6.50
CA LEU A 31 5.70 14.13 -7.15
C LEU A 31 7.01 14.36 -7.90
N HIS A 32 8.01 13.57 -7.60
CA HIS A 32 9.33 13.64 -8.23
C HIS A 32 9.66 12.29 -8.91
N SER A 33 9.82 12.31 -10.23
CA SER A 33 10.30 11.15 -11.00
C SER A 33 11.82 11.18 -11.07
N VAL A 34 12.45 10.08 -10.74
CA VAL A 34 13.92 9.93 -10.71
C VAL A 34 14.32 8.74 -11.59
N GLU A 35 15.18 8.99 -12.55
CA GLU A 35 15.76 7.94 -13.40
C GLU A 35 16.91 7.20 -12.69
N ALA A 36 17.09 5.93 -13.05
CA ALA A 36 18.23 5.14 -12.58
C ALA A 36 19.53 5.54 -13.28
N GLY A 37 20.66 5.30 -12.61
CA GLY A 37 21.99 5.48 -13.19
C GLY A 37 22.57 6.86 -12.92
N LYS A 38 23.66 7.21 -13.62
CA LYS A 38 24.42 8.45 -13.39
C LYS A 38 23.54 9.67 -13.67
N SER A 39 23.16 10.38 -12.62
CA SER A 39 22.50 11.66 -12.68
C SER A 39 23.50 12.76 -12.30
N SER A 40 23.41 13.91 -12.97
CA SER A 40 24.14 15.12 -12.53
C SER A 40 23.55 15.71 -11.23
N VAL A 41 22.40 15.20 -10.78
CA VAL A 41 21.62 15.75 -9.67
C VAL A 41 21.92 15.05 -8.34
N THR A 42 22.35 13.78 -8.35
CA THR A 42 22.63 13.02 -7.12
C THR A 42 23.96 12.27 -7.20
N PRO A 43 24.79 12.33 -6.14
CA PRO A 43 26.05 11.57 -6.09
C PRO A 43 25.81 10.06 -6.00
N ILE A 44 24.67 9.61 -5.47
CA ILE A 44 24.30 8.20 -5.29
C ILE A 44 22.94 7.96 -5.94
N PRO A 45 22.91 7.60 -7.24
CA PRO A 45 21.67 7.38 -7.96
C PRO A 45 20.92 6.14 -7.44
N PRO A 46 19.58 6.11 -7.57
CA PRO A 46 18.81 4.93 -7.21
C PRO A 46 19.12 3.74 -8.13
N PRO A 47 19.00 2.50 -7.62
CA PRO A 47 19.30 1.30 -8.41
C PRO A 47 18.33 1.09 -9.58
N ILE A 48 17.11 1.59 -9.47
CA ILE A 48 16.05 1.54 -10.49
C ILE A 48 15.25 2.86 -10.47
N PRO A 49 14.49 3.19 -11.54
CA PRO A 49 13.69 4.41 -11.56
C PRO A 49 12.69 4.48 -10.43
N LEU A 50 12.50 5.66 -9.85
CA LEU A 50 11.59 5.91 -8.72
C LEU A 50 10.55 6.98 -9.06
N LEU A 51 9.36 6.85 -8.50
CA LEU A 51 8.42 7.94 -8.30
C LEU A 51 8.35 8.22 -6.80
N ILE A 52 8.64 9.44 -6.39
CA ILE A 52 8.65 9.85 -4.99
C ILE A 52 7.55 10.89 -4.76
N GLY A 53 6.60 10.57 -3.88
CA GLY A 53 5.61 11.52 -3.37
C GLY A 53 6.00 11.99 -1.98
N MET A 54 6.02 13.30 -1.75
CA MET A 54 6.47 13.85 -0.47
C MET A 54 5.74 15.15 -0.13
N PRO A 55 5.63 15.49 1.17
CA PRO A 55 5.26 16.83 1.60
C PRO A 55 6.26 17.88 1.09
N SER A 56 5.78 19.06 0.72
CA SER A 56 6.64 20.18 0.34
C SER A 56 7.06 21.05 1.54
N SER A 57 6.41 20.88 2.68
CA SER A 57 6.69 21.61 3.92
C SER A 57 7.91 21.05 4.66
N ALA A 58 8.60 21.91 5.41
CA ALA A 58 9.70 21.49 6.28
C ALA A 58 9.22 20.47 7.33
N GLY A 59 10.04 19.44 7.57
CA GLY A 59 9.75 18.42 8.56
C GLY A 59 10.52 17.13 8.36
N GLU A 60 10.41 16.24 9.34
CA GLU A 60 10.89 14.87 9.28
C GLU A 60 9.68 13.93 9.13
N PHE A 61 9.68 13.08 8.11
CA PHE A 61 8.53 12.28 7.73
C PHE A 61 8.85 10.79 7.68
N PRO A 62 7.94 9.92 8.17
CA PRO A 62 8.00 8.47 7.97
C PRO A 62 7.94 8.10 6.49
N LEU A 63 8.43 6.89 6.16
CA LEU A 63 8.54 6.41 4.79
C LEU A 63 7.62 5.24 4.51
N VAL A 64 7.19 5.17 3.25
CA VAL A 64 6.49 4.01 2.68
C VAL A 64 7.17 3.60 1.38
N LEU A 65 7.66 2.38 1.29
CA LEU A 65 8.07 1.78 0.02
C LEU A 65 6.86 1.08 -0.59
N LEU A 66 6.38 1.54 -1.76
CA LEU A 66 5.18 1.04 -2.44
C LEU A 66 5.53 0.28 -3.71
N LEU A 67 5.31 -1.02 -3.74
CA LEU A 67 5.60 -1.91 -4.87
C LEU A 67 4.36 -2.07 -5.77
N HIS A 68 4.52 -1.80 -7.08
CA HIS A 68 3.44 -1.87 -8.06
C HIS A 68 3.08 -3.31 -8.47
N GLY A 69 1.86 -3.50 -8.99
CA GLY A 69 1.37 -4.78 -9.49
C GLY A 69 1.94 -5.20 -10.85
N TYR A 70 1.59 -6.43 -11.27
CA TYR A 70 2.06 -7.03 -12.52
C TYR A 70 1.71 -6.19 -13.74
N LEU A 71 2.70 -5.91 -14.58
CA LEU A 71 2.60 -5.08 -15.79
C LEU A 71 2.05 -3.66 -15.58
N LEU A 72 2.05 -3.16 -14.35
CA LEU A 72 1.66 -1.78 -14.04
C LEU A 72 2.88 -0.85 -13.98
N TYR A 73 2.64 0.44 -14.13
CA TYR A 73 3.63 1.46 -13.86
C TYR A 73 3.42 2.07 -12.48
N ASN A 74 4.51 2.44 -11.80
CA ASN A 74 4.44 3.17 -10.54
C ASN A 74 3.61 4.47 -10.66
N SER A 75 3.66 5.12 -11.83
CA SER A 75 2.87 6.32 -12.13
C SER A 75 1.34 6.11 -12.18
N PHE A 76 0.87 4.87 -12.23
CA PHE A 76 -0.58 4.57 -12.15
C PHE A 76 -1.14 4.67 -10.72
N TYR A 77 -0.28 4.91 -9.75
CA TYR A 77 -0.60 5.10 -8.33
C TYR A 77 -0.39 6.56 -7.88
N SER A 78 -0.21 7.51 -8.79
CA SER A 78 0.16 8.89 -8.46
C SER A 78 -0.84 9.55 -7.51
N GLN A 79 -2.13 9.36 -7.71
CA GLN A 79 -3.17 9.91 -6.82
C GLN A 79 -3.16 9.25 -5.43
N LEU A 80 -2.93 7.94 -5.35
CA LEU A 80 -2.77 7.23 -4.07
C LEU A 80 -1.50 7.70 -3.34
N ILE A 81 -0.39 7.82 -4.06
CA ILE A 81 0.89 8.32 -3.52
C ILE A 81 0.73 9.74 -2.98
N GLN A 82 0.09 10.64 -3.73
CA GLN A 82 -0.17 12.01 -3.29
C GLN A 82 -1.11 12.06 -2.08
N HIS A 83 -2.14 11.21 -2.05
CA HIS A 83 -3.03 11.12 -0.90
C HIS A 83 -2.25 10.76 0.37
N VAL A 84 -1.44 9.70 0.36
CA VAL A 84 -0.63 9.29 1.52
C VAL A 84 0.38 10.38 1.89
N ALA A 85 1.04 10.99 0.90
CA ALA A 85 2.00 12.07 1.13
C ALA A 85 1.34 13.33 1.74
N SER A 86 0.10 13.64 1.37
CA SER A 86 -0.64 14.77 1.95
C SER A 86 -0.93 14.63 3.44
N HIS A 87 -0.78 13.44 3.99
CA HIS A 87 -0.92 13.14 5.41
C HIS A 87 0.42 13.08 6.16
N GLY A 88 1.54 13.49 5.54
CA GLY A 88 2.82 13.59 6.20
C GLY A 88 3.69 12.34 6.08
N PHE A 89 3.65 11.66 4.95
CA PHE A 89 4.51 10.52 4.65
C PHE A 89 5.32 10.76 3.37
N ILE A 90 6.52 10.21 3.29
CA ILE A 90 7.28 10.11 2.04
C ILE A 90 7.00 8.74 1.43
N VAL A 91 6.45 8.71 0.21
CA VAL A 91 6.14 7.46 -0.51
C VAL A 91 7.15 7.28 -1.62
N ILE A 92 7.90 6.18 -1.59
CA ILE A 92 8.86 5.79 -2.62
C ILE A 92 8.26 4.63 -3.41
N ALA A 93 8.01 4.83 -4.70
CA ALA A 93 7.45 3.83 -5.59
C ALA A 93 8.46 3.48 -6.71
N PRO A 94 9.25 2.39 -6.54
CA PRO A 94 10.17 1.94 -7.57
C PRO A 94 9.42 1.39 -8.79
N GLN A 95 9.99 1.60 -10.00
CA GLN A 95 9.56 0.90 -11.21
C GLN A 95 10.34 -0.41 -11.29
N LEU A 96 9.78 -1.47 -10.71
CA LEU A 96 10.46 -2.77 -10.54
C LEU A 96 10.87 -3.39 -11.87
N TYR A 97 10.07 -3.16 -12.92
CA TYR A 97 10.31 -3.68 -14.27
C TYR A 97 9.43 -2.98 -15.30
N SER A 98 9.80 -3.01 -16.56
CA SER A 98 8.95 -2.64 -17.70
C SER A 98 8.28 -3.88 -18.31
N ILE A 99 8.96 -5.03 -18.30
CA ILE A 99 8.45 -6.33 -18.73
C ILE A 99 8.82 -7.34 -17.64
N ALA A 100 7.87 -8.12 -17.17
CA ALA A 100 8.09 -9.13 -16.14
C ALA A 100 7.90 -10.55 -16.70
N GLY A 101 8.78 -11.43 -16.25
CA GLY A 101 8.64 -12.89 -16.43
C GLY A 101 7.67 -13.52 -15.41
N PRO A 102 7.58 -14.84 -15.42
CA PRO A 102 6.75 -15.56 -14.45
C PRO A 102 7.38 -15.62 -13.04
N ASP A 103 8.68 -15.36 -12.89
CA ASP A 103 9.42 -15.39 -11.62
C ASP A 103 9.51 -13.98 -11.02
N ALA A 104 9.20 -13.83 -9.73
CA ALA A 104 9.21 -12.56 -9.00
C ALA A 104 10.55 -12.30 -8.25
N SER A 105 11.56 -13.15 -8.42
CA SER A 105 12.82 -13.02 -7.69
C SER A 105 13.55 -11.70 -7.95
N ASP A 106 13.53 -11.22 -9.19
CA ASP A 106 14.21 -9.96 -9.54
C ASP A 106 13.47 -8.73 -9.00
N GLU A 107 12.14 -8.81 -8.86
CA GLU A 107 11.34 -7.78 -8.22
C GLU A 107 11.68 -7.67 -6.72
N ILE A 108 11.81 -8.81 -6.03
CA ILE A 108 12.20 -8.88 -4.62
C ILE A 108 13.62 -8.33 -4.44
N LYS A 109 14.58 -8.71 -5.31
CA LYS A 109 15.95 -8.18 -5.29
C LYS A 109 15.98 -6.67 -5.53
N SER A 110 15.22 -6.19 -6.51
CA SER A 110 15.12 -4.76 -6.82
C SER A 110 14.52 -3.96 -5.67
N ALA A 111 13.49 -4.49 -5.01
CA ALA A 111 12.90 -3.89 -3.82
C ALA A 111 13.90 -3.86 -2.64
N ALA A 112 14.66 -4.95 -2.43
CA ALA A 112 15.72 -5.02 -1.42
C ALA A 112 16.84 -3.99 -1.71
N ALA A 113 17.32 -3.94 -2.96
CA ALA A 113 18.35 -2.99 -3.39
C ALA A 113 17.87 -1.54 -3.19
N THR A 114 16.60 -1.24 -3.53
CA THR A 114 16.00 0.09 -3.29
C THR A 114 15.95 0.40 -1.80
N THR A 115 15.53 -0.55 -0.95
CA THR A 115 15.49 -0.39 0.50
C THR A 115 16.88 -0.07 1.07
N ASN A 116 17.90 -0.81 0.66
CA ASN A 116 19.28 -0.60 1.13
C ASN A 116 19.87 0.73 0.65
N TRP A 117 19.46 1.20 -0.54
CA TRP A 117 19.89 2.48 -1.09
C TRP A 117 19.30 3.68 -0.31
N LEU A 118 18.14 3.54 0.36
CA LEU A 118 17.46 4.65 1.04
C LEU A 118 18.37 5.39 2.04
N SER A 119 19.20 4.66 2.77
CA SER A 119 20.09 5.23 3.80
C SER A 119 21.17 6.16 3.24
N GLU A 120 21.61 5.93 2.02
CA GLU A 120 22.71 6.67 1.40
C GLU A 120 22.23 7.69 0.36
N GLY A 121 21.18 7.33 -0.40
CA GLY A 121 20.80 8.11 -1.59
C GLY A 121 19.56 8.98 -1.45
N LEU A 122 18.58 8.58 -0.62
CA LEU A 122 17.29 9.24 -0.61
C LEU A 122 17.37 10.72 -0.24
N GLN A 123 18.14 11.08 0.79
CA GLN A 123 18.20 12.46 1.28
C GLN A 123 18.71 13.44 0.21
N HIS A 124 19.51 13.00 -0.76
CA HIS A 124 19.98 13.82 -1.87
C HIS A 124 18.88 14.16 -2.90
N LEU A 125 17.76 13.46 -2.86
CA LEU A 125 16.63 13.66 -3.75
C LEU A 125 15.48 14.46 -3.10
N LEU A 126 15.54 14.66 -1.77
CA LEU A 126 14.55 15.42 -1.03
C LEU A 126 14.90 16.90 -1.00
N PRO A 127 13.90 17.81 -0.91
CA PRO A 127 14.16 19.22 -0.64
C PRO A 127 14.98 19.40 0.65
N PRO A 128 15.82 20.44 0.75
CA PRO A 128 16.72 20.63 1.91
C PRO A 128 16.04 20.70 3.28
N ASN A 129 14.78 21.07 3.30
CA ASN A 129 13.95 21.18 4.50
C ASN A 129 13.09 19.95 4.79
N VAL A 130 13.16 18.92 3.96
CA VAL A 130 12.43 17.66 4.12
C VAL A 130 13.42 16.57 4.50
N GLN A 131 13.16 15.88 5.60
CA GLN A 131 14.01 14.81 6.11
C GLN A 131 13.23 13.47 6.15
N ALA A 132 13.94 12.41 5.82
CA ALA A 132 13.41 11.05 5.86
C ALA A 132 13.68 10.38 7.20
N ASN A 133 12.65 9.93 7.92
CA ASN A 133 12.83 9.13 9.13
C ASN A 133 12.94 7.64 8.79
N LEU A 134 14.16 7.16 8.58
CA LEU A 134 14.44 5.77 8.21
C LEU A 134 14.10 4.75 9.32
N SER A 135 13.92 5.20 10.56
CA SER A 135 13.47 4.33 11.66
C SER A 135 11.96 4.04 11.61
N LYS A 136 11.21 4.80 10.81
CA LYS A 136 9.77 4.69 10.60
C LYS A 136 9.48 4.33 9.15
N LEU A 137 9.88 3.13 8.72
CA LEU A 137 9.74 2.64 7.36
C LEU A 137 8.66 1.57 7.26
N ALA A 138 7.65 1.79 6.42
CA ALA A 138 6.66 0.80 6.05
C ALA A 138 6.93 0.22 4.66
N LEU A 139 6.54 -1.04 4.46
CA LEU A 139 6.56 -1.72 3.17
C LEU A 139 5.11 -1.95 2.73
N ALA A 140 4.78 -1.53 1.51
CA ALA A 140 3.46 -1.70 0.92
C ALA A 140 3.58 -2.26 -0.49
N GLY A 141 2.57 -3.00 -0.94
CA GLY A 141 2.55 -3.44 -2.31
C GLY A 141 1.18 -3.90 -2.76
N HIS A 142 0.91 -3.71 -4.05
CA HIS A 142 -0.32 -4.10 -4.71
C HIS A 142 -0.13 -5.36 -5.55
N SER A 143 -1.09 -6.30 -5.49
CA SER A 143 -1.09 -7.47 -6.36
C SER A 143 0.19 -8.30 -6.24
N ARG A 144 0.91 -8.54 -7.34
CA ARG A 144 2.24 -9.16 -7.36
C ARG A 144 3.28 -8.34 -6.58
N GLY A 145 3.16 -7.00 -6.54
CA GLY A 145 3.97 -6.15 -5.66
C GLY A 145 3.65 -6.40 -4.18
N GLY A 146 2.39 -6.69 -3.84
CA GLY A 146 1.99 -7.13 -2.51
C GLY A 146 2.67 -8.45 -2.13
N LYS A 147 2.63 -9.45 -3.02
CA LYS A 147 3.41 -10.67 -2.84
C LYS A 147 4.89 -10.40 -2.62
N ALA A 148 5.49 -9.55 -3.46
CA ALA A 148 6.91 -9.20 -3.34
C ALA A 148 7.23 -8.52 -2.01
N SER A 149 6.31 -7.70 -1.49
CA SER A 149 6.42 -7.07 -0.16
C SER A 149 6.44 -8.13 0.95
N PHE A 150 5.53 -9.08 0.93
CA PHE A 150 5.54 -10.18 1.90
C PHE A 150 6.82 -11.03 1.78
N ALA A 151 7.22 -11.38 0.55
CA ALA A 151 8.45 -12.13 0.32
C ALA A 151 9.70 -11.42 0.84
N LEU A 152 9.78 -10.09 0.68
CA LEU A 152 10.89 -9.28 1.19
C LEU A 152 10.86 -9.18 2.72
N ALA A 153 9.69 -8.93 3.31
CA ALA A 153 9.53 -8.82 4.76
C ALA A 153 9.88 -10.12 5.50
N LEU A 154 9.61 -11.29 4.88
CA LEU A 154 9.95 -12.61 5.41
C LEU A 154 11.45 -12.92 5.30
N ARG A 155 12.18 -12.23 4.43
CA ARG A 155 13.63 -12.40 4.20
C ARG A 155 14.41 -11.25 4.82
N LYS A 156 14.38 -11.18 6.14
CA LYS A 156 14.97 -10.09 6.94
C LYS A 156 16.45 -9.82 6.62
N GLU A 157 17.16 -10.82 6.13
CA GLU A 157 18.58 -10.74 5.74
C GLU A 157 18.85 -9.95 4.46
N LEU A 158 17.84 -9.70 3.63
CA LEU A 158 18.03 -9.00 2.36
C LEU A 158 18.14 -7.47 2.51
N THR A 159 17.74 -6.92 3.66
CA THR A 159 17.71 -5.48 3.89
C THR A 159 18.47 -5.07 5.15
N THR A 160 19.17 -3.94 5.06
CA THR A 160 19.85 -3.33 6.22
C THR A 160 18.89 -2.52 7.09
N LEU A 161 17.82 -1.98 6.50
CA LEU A 161 16.76 -1.27 7.19
C LEU A 161 15.66 -2.24 7.61
N LYS A 162 15.05 -1.98 8.77
CA LYS A 162 13.93 -2.77 9.28
C LYS A 162 12.62 -2.09 8.89
N PHE A 163 11.65 -2.90 8.49
CA PHE A 163 10.27 -2.43 8.29
C PHE A 163 9.53 -2.47 9.63
N SER A 164 8.76 -1.42 9.91
CA SER A 164 7.92 -1.29 11.11
C SER A 164 6.46 -1.64 10.84
N ALA A 165 6.06 -1.71 9.58
CA ALA A 165 4.71 -2.07 9.14
C ALA A 165 4.73 -2.67 7.73
N LEU A 166 3.80 -3.61 7.46
CA LEU A 166 3.62 -4.25 6.15
C LEU A 166 2.18 -4.10 5.68
N ILE A 167 1.98 -3.70 4.42
CA ILE A 167 0.66 -3.49 3.83
C ILE A 167 0.55 -4.27 2.52
N GLY A 168 -0.36 -5.24 2.47
CA GLY A 168 -0.75 -5.94 1.25
C GLY A 168 -2.03 -5.35 0.67
N ILE A 169 -1.95 -4.65 -0.47
CA ILE A 169 -3.11 -4.15 -1.19
C ILE A 169 -3.48 -5.20 -2.24
N ASP A 170 -4.53 -5.94 -1.97
CA ASP A 170 -5.03 -7.05 -2.79
C ASP A 170 -3.90 -7.97 -3.30
N PRO A 171 -3.03 -8.51 -2.39
CA PRO A 171 -1.85 -9.28 -2.77
C PRO A 171 -2.24 -10.57 -3.48
N VAL A 172 -1.42 -11.00 -4.46
CA VAL A 172 -1.68 -12.19 -5.28
C VAL A 172 -0.41 -13.00 -5.47
N ASP A 173 -0.42 -14.28 -5.06
CA ASP A 173 0.73 -15.19 -5.14
C ASP A 173 0.66 -16.17 -6.36
N GLY A 174 -0.01 -15.81 -7.42
CA GLY A 174 -0.07 -16.61 -8.62
C GLY A 174 -1.48 -16.87 -9.16
N MET A 175 -1.67 -18.00 -9.82
CA MET A 175 -2.92 -18.29 -10.53
C MET A 175 -3.90 -19.17 -9.74
N ASN A 176 -3.40 -20.03 -8.90
CA ASN A 176 -4.15 -20.89 -7.97
C ASN A 176 -3.18 -21.62 -7.04
N LYS A 177 -3.75 -22.33 -6.04
CA LYS A 177 -2.99 -23.23 -5.17
C LYS A 177 -2.25 -24.28 -6.01
N GLY A 178 -0.92 -24.34 -5.86
CA GLY A 178 -0.04 -25.22 -6.65
C GLY A 178 0.45 -24.59 -7.98
N LYS A 179 0.00 -23.38 -8.34
CA LYS A 179 0.54 -22.56 -9.45
C LYS A 179 0.86 -21.17 -8.96
N GLN A 180 1.57 -21.10 -7.85
CA GLN A 180 2.10 -19.85 -7.30
C GLN A 180 3.22 -19.33 -8.19
N THR A 181 3.36 -18.01 -8.24
CA THR A 181 4.50 -17.36 -8.91
C THR A 181 5.78 -17.64 -8.11
N PRO A 182 6.87 -18.13 -8.71
CA PRO A 182 8.14 -18.28 -7.99
C PRO A 182 8.73 -16.95 -7.50
N PRO A 183 9.38 -16.94 -6.34
CA PRO A 183 9.30 -17.92 -5.27
C PRO A 183 7.92 -17.85 -4.59
N PRO A 184 7.32 -18.97 -4.21
CA PRO A 184 6.03 -18.97 -3.52
C PRO A 184 6.16 -18.32 -2.14
N VAL A 185 5.10 -17.60 -1.73
CA VAL A 185 5.02 -16.93 -0.42
C VAL A 185 4.03 -17.67 0.50
N LEU A 186 2.84 -17.97 -0.03
CA LEU A 186 1.83 -18.69 0.74
C LEU A 186 2.25 -20.13 1.00
N THR A 187 2.16 -20.52 2.26
CA THR A 187 2.46 -21.87 2.74
C THR A 187 1.20 -22.70 2.98
N TYR A 188 0.03 -22.03 3.04
CA TYR A 188 -1.28 -22.60 3.41
C TYR A 188 -1.33 -23.16 4.84
N VAL A 189 -0.45 -22.65 5.69
CA VAL A 189 -0.44 -22.92 7.13
C VAL A 189 -0.88 -21.66 7.87
N PRO A 190 -2.00 -21.69 8.60
CA PRO A 190 -2.47 -20.51 9.34
C PRO A 190 -1.40 -19.96 10.27
N HIS A 191 -1.27 -18.64 10.29
CA HIS A 191 -0.32 -17.92 11.16
C HIS A 191 1.16 -18.34 10.96
N SER A 192 1.53 -18.72 9.74
CA SER A 192 2.90 -19.16 9.42
C SER A 192 3.87 -18.01 9.19
N PHE A 193 3.39 -16.81 8.82
CA PHE A 193 4.26 -15.68 8.53
C PHE A 193 4.99 -15.20 9.80
N ASP A 194 6.32 -15.35 9.79
CA ASP A 194 7.20 -14.90 10.87
C ASP A 194 7.65 -13.45 10.65
N LEU A 195 6.73 -12.53 10.93
CA LEU A 195 6.90 -11.09 10.74
C LEU A 195 6.96 -10.40 12.12
N ASP A 196 7.97 -9.54 12.30
CA ASP A 196 8.18 -8.78 13.55
C ASP A 196 7.50 -7.42 13.53
N MET A 197 6.46 -7.25 12.71
CA MET A 197 5.78 -5.98 12.49
C MET A 197 4.28 -6.18 12.34
N ALA A 198 3.54 -5.07 12.47
CA ALA A 198 2.11 -5.08 12.19
C ALA A 198 1.83 -5.26 10.69
N VAL A 199 0.77 -5.99 10.38
CA VAL A 199 0.36 -6.29 9.00
C VAL A 199 -1.05 -5.80 8.74
N MET A 200 -1.25 -5.12 7.60
CA MET A 200 -2.59 -4.85 7.06
C MET A 200 -2.75 -5.52 5.71
N VAL A 201 -3.88 -6.18 5.51
CA VAL A 201 -4.28 -6.71 4.21
C VAL A 201 -5.58 -6.04 3.78
N ILE A 202 -5.60 -5.51 2.56
CA ILE A 202 -6.79 -4.94 1.92
C ILE A 202 -7.15 -5.86 0.77
N GLY A 203 -8.41 -6.28 0.69
CA GLY A 203 -8.94 -7.11 -0.40
C GLY A 203 -10.00 -6.40 -1.20
N SER A 204 -10.17 -6.80 -2.45
CA SER A 204 -11.22 -6.36 -3.35
C SER A 204 -12.29 -7.45 -3.52
N GLY A 205 -13.57 -7.14 -3.23
CA GLY A 205 -14.68 -8.09 -3.29
C GLY A 205 -15.00 -8.61 -4.70
N LEU A 206 -14.52 -7.92 -5.74
CA LEU A 206 -14.64 -8.37 -7.14
C LEU A 206 -13.33 -8.95 -7.70
N GLY A 207 -12.28 -9.08 -6.90
CA GLY A 207 -10.95 -9.52 -7.32
C GLY A 207 -10.94 -10.96 -7.86
N ASP A 208 -11.72 -11.84 -7.27
CA ASP A 208 -11.89 -13.24 -7.66
C ASP A 208 -13.00 -13.45 -8.71
N VAL A 209 -13.68 -12.39 -9.13
CA VAL A 209 -14.73 -12.44 -10.15
C VAL A 209 -14.13 -12.27 -11.55
N LYS A 210 -14.41 -13.21 -12.43
CA LYS A 210 -14.02 -13.12 -13.84
C LYS A 210 -14.74 -11.96 -14.52
N ARG A 211 -14.01 -11.13 -15.25
CA ARG A 211 -14.61 -10.13 -16.13
C ARG A 211 -15.31 -10.76 -17.34
N ASN A 212 -14.70 -11.78 -17.89
CA ASN A 212 -15.27 -12.58 -18.97
C ASN A 212 -14.78 -14.04 -18.86
N PRO A 213 -15.43 -15.01 -19.53
CA PRO A 213 -15.08 -16.44 -19.40
C PRO A 213 -13.68 -16.80 -19.87
N LEU A 214 -13.07 -16.01 -20.76
CA LEU A 214 -11.80 -16.34 -21.42
C LEU A 214 -10.57 -16.01 -20.54
N PHE A 215 -10.72 -15.13 -19.56
CA PHE A 215 -9.61 -14.72 -18.69
C PHE A 215 -9.85 -15.18 -17.24
N PRO A 216 -8.79 -15.57 -16.52
CA PRO A 216 -8.89 -15.83 -15.09
C PRO A 216 -9.25 -14.56 -14.34
N PRO A 217 -9.77 -14.66 -13.10
CA PRO A 217 -9.91 -13.50 -12.23
C PRO A 217 -8.53 -12.92 -11.89
N CYS A 218 -8.48 -11.62 -11.54
CA CYS A 218 -7.22 -10.94 -11.30
C CYS A 218 -6.62 -11.22 -9.92
N ALA A 219 -7.47 -11.58 -8.94
CA ALA A 219 -7.06 -12.04 -7.61
C ALA A 219 -7.76 -13.37 -7.29
N PRO A 220 -7.28 -14.50 -7.86
CA PRO A 220 -7.95 -15.79 -7.73
C PRO A 220 -7.99 -16.31 -6.29
N LYS A 221 -9.09 -16.96 -5.88
CA LYS A 221 -9.17 -17.67 -4.59
C LYS A 221 -8.06 -18.71 -4.46
N GLY A 222 -7.55 -18.84 -3.23
CA GLY A 222 -6.47 -19.75 -2.90
C GLY A 222 -5.07 -19.16 -3.10
N VAL A 223 -4.96 -17.91 -3.60
CA VAL A 223 -3.69 -17.20 -3.75
C VAL A 223 -3.84 -15.68 -3.58
N ASN A 224 -4.94 -15.22 -3.00
CA ASN A 224 -5.31 -13.81 -2.89
C ASN A 224 -5.22 -13.29 -1.45
N HIS A 225 -5.74 -12.10 -1.22
CA HIS A 225 -5.73 -11.37 0.04
C HIS A 225 -6.24 -12.19 1.26
N GLU A 226 -7.22 -13.08 1.06
CA GLU A 226 -7.76 -13.94 2.12
C GLU A 226 -6.68 -14.91 2.63
N ASP A 227 -5.97 -15.56 1.70
CA ASP A 227 -4.91 -16.52 2.02
C ASP A 227 -3.73 -15.82 2.70
N PHE A 228 -3.36 -14.61 2.23
CA PHE A 228 -2.31 -13.80 2.90
C PHE A 228 -2.70 -13.44 4.33
N TYR A 229 -3.95 -12.99 4.56
CA TYR A 229 -4.38 -12.66 5.91
C TYR A 229 -4.43 -13.89 6.82
N ASN A 230 -4.89 -15.02 6.32
CA ASN A 230 -4.94 -16.28 7.09
C ASN A 230 -3.57 -16.73 7.61
N GLU A 231 -2.49 -16.39 6.94
CA GLU A 231 -1.13 -16.71 7.37
C GLU A 231 -0.50 -15.62 8.27
N CYS A 232 -1.14 -14.46 8.43
CA CYS A 232 -0.65 -13.40 9.32
C CYS A 232 -0.78 -13.79 10.79
N ARG A 233 0.18 -13.30 11.60
CA ARG A 233 0.14 -13.30 13.06
C ARG A 233 -0.28 -11.92 13.56
N LYS A 234 -0.67 -11.85 14.82
CA LYS A 234 -0.94 -10.57 15.49
C LYS A 234 0.34 -9.73 15.68
N PRO A 235 0.25 -8.39 15.59
CA PRO A 235 -0.93 -7.63 15.27
C PRO A 235 -1.20 -7.58 13.76
N ALA A 236 -2.43 -7.86 13.35
CA ALA A 236 -2.84 -7.76 11.96
C ALA A 236 -4.28 -7.26 11.80
N CYS A 237 -4.57 -6.58 10.69
CA CYS A 237 -5.93 -6.19 10.34
C CYS A 237 -6.23 -6.47 8.86
N TYR A 238 -7.51 -6.67 8.56
CA TYR A 238 -7.99 -7.08 7.26
C TYR A 238 -9.30 -6.39 6.90
N PHE A 239 -9.35 -5.85 5.67
CA PHE A 239 -10.50 -5.16 5.14
C PHE A 239 -10.79 -5.68 3.73
N VAL A 240 -12.06 -5.98 3.43
CA VAL A 240 -12.50 -6.32 2.08
C VAL A 240 -13.53 -5.30 1.61
N VAL A 241 -13.30 -4.69 0.47
CA VAL A 241 -14.18 -3.69 -0.13
C VAL A 241 -15.11 -4.37 -1.13
N LYS A 242 -16.41 -4.42 -0.81
CA LYS A 242 -17.43 -5.25 -1.44
C LYS A 242 -17.54 -5.12 -2.96
N ASP A 243 -17.77 -3.93 -3.48
CA ASP A 243 -18.17 -3.69 -4.87
C ASP A 243 -17.04 -3.16 -5.75
N TYR A 244 -15.79 -3.42 -5.36
CA TYR A 244 -14.60 -2.94 -6.07
C TYR A 244 -13.68 -4.08 -6.48
N GLY A 245 -12.98 -3.86 -7.60
CA GLY A 245 -12.10 -4.83 -8.21
C GLY A 245 -10.62 -4.55 -7.95
N HIS A 246 -9.82 -5.51 -8.38
CA HIS A 246 -8.38 -5.58 -8.21
C HIS A 246 -7.59 -4.32 -8.62
N LEU A 247 -8.08 -3.57 -9.61
CA LEU A 247 -7.40 -2.40 -10.18
C LEU A 247 -8.06 -1.06 -9.82
N ASP A 248 -9.08 -1.06 -8.95
CA ASP A 248 -9.86 0.16 -8.67
C ASP A 248 -9.18 1.14 -7.71
N MET A 249 -8.03 0.77 -7.11
CA MET A 249 -7.19 1.72 -6.36
C MET A 249 -6.24 2.54 -7.25
N LEU A 250 -6.17 2.25 -8.55
CA LEU A 250 -5.34 2.98 -9.50
C LEU A 250 -5.91 4.37 -9.84
N ASP A 251 -5.10 5.19 -10.47
CA ASP A 251 -5.48 6.51 -10.96
C ASP A 251 -6.62 6.44 -11.99
N ASP A 252 -7.44 7.48 -12.06
CA ASP A 252 -8.54 7.57 -13.02
C ASP A 252 -8.03 7.73 -14.45
N ASP A 253 -6.90 8.42 -14.66
CA ASP A 253 -6.28 8.60 -15.97
C ASP A 253 -4.95 7.85 -16.08
N THR A 254 -5.05 6.54 -16.24
CA THR A 254 -3.87 5.68 -16.53
C THR A 254 -3.55 5.74 -18.03
N LYS A 255 -2.36 6.26 -18.37
CA LYS A 255 -1.96 6.57 -19.75
C LYS A 255 -1.47 5.37 -20.56
N GLY A 256 -1.56 5.48 -21.88
CA GLY A 256 -1.05 4.50 -22.83
C GLY A 256 -1.91 3.23 -22.96
N ILE A 257 -1.49 2.31 -23.82
CA ILE A 257 -2.22 1.04 -24.07
C ILE A 257 -2.34 0.23 -22.77
N ARG A 258 -1.26 0.14 -21.99
CA ARG A 258 -1.23 -0.57 -20.71
C ARG A 258 -2.17 0.06 -19.68
N GLY A 259 -2.22 1.40 -19.63
CA GLY A 259 -3.19 2.11 -18.78
C GLY A 259 -4.63 1.83 -19.17
N LYS A 260 -4.95 1.87 -20.47
CA LYS A 260 -6.29 1.52 -20.96
C LYS A 260 -6.67 0.07 -20.65
N SER A 261 -5.73 -0.87 -20.71
CA SER A 261 -5.99 -2.28 -20.39
C SER A 261 -6.43 -2.50 -18.95
N THR A 262 -6.07 -1.60 -18.01
CA THR A 262 -6.50 -1.69 -16.61
C THR A 262 -8.01 -1.56 -16.42
N TYR A 263 -8.73 -1.02 -17.40
CA TYR A 263 -10.18 -0.92 -17.38
C TYR A 263 -10.91 -2.12 -17.97
N CYS A 264 -10.20 -3.02 -18.67
CA CYS A 264 -10.82 -4.13 -19.39
C CYS A 264 -10.28 -5.52 -19.01
N LEU A 265 -9.19 -5.64 -18.26
CA LEU A 265 -8.64 -6.94 -17.88
C LEU A 265 -9.35 -7.54 -16.67
N CYS A 266 -9.56 -6.75 -15.63
CA CYS A 266 -10.18 -7.19 -14.38
C CYS A 266 -11.65 -6.80 -14.29
N LYS A 267 -12.40 -7.43 -13.41
CA LYS A 267 -13.72 -6.96 -13.00
C LYS A 267 -13.52 -5.72 -12.13
N ASN A 268 -14.15 -4.61 -12.49
CA ASN A 268 -14.05 -3.32 -11.81
C ASN A 268 -15.40 -2.92 -11.23
N GLY A 269 -15.38 -2.04 -10.23
CA GLY A 269 -16.55 -1.33 -9.72
C GLY A 269 -17.00 -0.20 -10.67
N LYS A 270 -17.88 0.67 -10.17
CA LYS A 270 -18.46 1.75 -10.98
C LYS A 270 -17.48 2.89 -11.27
N SER A 271 -16.63 3.23 -10.31
CA SER A 271 -15.58 4.26 -10.41
C SER A 271 -14.42 3.91 -9.48
N ARG A 272 -13.23 4.41 -9.76
CA ARG A 272 -12.02 4.15 -8.95
C ARG A 272 -11.89 5.03 -7.71
N GLU A 273 -12.40 6.25 -7.78
CA GLU A 273 -12.18 7.27 -6.74
C GLU A 273 -12.54 6.79 -5.33
N PRO A 274 -13.72 6.19 -5.04
CA PRO A 274 -14.03 5.78 -3.67
C PRO A 274 -13.09 4.68 -3.16
N MET A 275 -12.72 3.71 -4.00
CA MET A 275 -11.76 2.65 -3.62
C MET A 275 -10.38 3.23 -3.36
N ARG A 276 -9.92 4.17 -4.18
CA ARG A 276 -8.63 4.85 -4.00
C ARG A 276 -8.63 5.70 -2.73
N LYS A 277 -9.71 6.46 -2.47
CA LYS A 277 -9.88 7.22 -1.21
C LYS A 277 -9.87 6.29 0.00
N PHE A 278 -10.59 5.19 -0.06
CA PHE A 278 -10.58 4.18 1.01
C PHE A 278 -9.17 3.62 1.22
N THR A 279 -8.53 3.14 0.15
CA THR A 279 -7.18 2.57 0.23
C THR A 279 -6.18 3.58 0.80
N GLY A 280 -6.19 4.82 0.33
CA GLY A 280 -5.32 5.88 0.85
C GLY A 280 -5.59 6.18 2.32
N GLY A 281 -6.84 6.36 2.69
CA GLY A 281 -7.24 6.68 4.06
C GLY A 281 -6.95 5.57 5.07
N ILE A 282 -7.23 4.30 4.72
CA ILE A 282 -6.95 3.17 5.63
C ILE A 282 -5.44 2.92 5.75
N VAL A 283 -4.67 3.12 4.67
CA VAL A 283 -3.20 3.11 4.70
C VAL A 283 -2.69 4.19 5.66
N VAL A 284 -3.18 5.43 5.55
CA VAL A 284 -2.81 6.52 6.47
C VAL A 284 -3.17 6.17 7.92
N ALA A 285 -4.38 5.67 8.18
CA ALA A 285 -4.80 5.27 9.53
C ALA A 285 -3.89 4.20 10.13
N PHE A 286 -3.51 3.20 9.32
CA PHE A 286 -2.60 2.13 9.73
C PHE A 286 -1.17 2.64 9.99
N LEU A 287 -0.64 3.50 9.12
CA LEU A 287 0.68 4.09 9.28
C LEU A 287 0.75 4.97 10.53
N LYS A 288 -0.28 5.79 10.80
CA LYS A 288 -0.37 6.59 12.04
C LYS A 288 -0.36 5.69 13.28
N ALA A 289 -1.11 4.59 13.25
CA ALA A 289 -1.15 3.66 14.37
C ALA A 289 0.22 3.04 14.67
N TYR A 290 0.93 2.56 13.66
CA TYR A 290 2.12 1.73 13.85
C TYR A 290 3.47 2.45 13.64
N LEU A 291 3.48 3.61 12.99
CA LEU A 291 4.69 4.42 12.85
C LEU A 291 4.69 5.64 13.78
N GLU A 292 3.51 6.16 14.15
CA GLU A 292 3.37 7.36 14.95
C GLU A 292 2.75 7.11 16.34
N GLY A 293 2.19 5.92 16.57
CA GLY A 293 1.56 5.52 17.84
C GLY A 293 0.13 6.03 18.04
N ASP A 294 -0.48 6.65 17.01
CA ASP A 294 -1.87 7.11 17.05
C ASP A 294 -2.81 6.09 16.37
N ASN A 295 -3.38 5.21 17.17
CA ASN A 295 -4.31 4.18 16.71
C ASN A 295 -5.79 4.64 16.70
N SER A 296 -6.09 5.87 17.10
CA SER A 296 -7.46 6.37 17.30
C SER A 296 -8.33 6.23 16.05
N ILE A 297 -7.79 6.61 14.89
CA ILE A 297 -8.49 6.57 13.61
C ILE A 297 -8.72 5.12 13.14
N LEU A 298 -7.68 4.28 13.23
CA LEU A 298 -7.77 2.87 12.82
C LEU A 298 -8.81 2.12 13.66
N MET A 299 -8.84 2.35 14.97
CA MET A 299 -9.83 1.75 15.87
C MET A 299 -11.24 2.29 15.62
N ALA A 300 -11.36 3.58 15.29
CA ALA A 300 -12.65 4.14 14.94
C ALA A 300 -13.22 3.56 13.62
N ILE A 301 -12.39 3.27 12.64
CA ILE A 301 -12.81 2.58 11.41
C ILE A 301 -13.23 1.14 11.73
N ARG A 302 -12.50 0.44 12.61
CA ARG A 302 -12.88 -0.89 13.08
C ARG A 302 -14.27 -0.92 13.72
N ASP A 303 -14.53 0.04 14.62
CA ASP A 303 -15.74 0.06 15.44
C ASP A 303 -16.94 0.68 14.71
N ARG A 304 -16.69 1.49 13.69
CA ARG A 304 -17.68 2.23 12.90
C ARG A 304 -17.28 2.25 11.42
N HIS A 305 -17.27 1.06 10.79
CA HIS A 305 -16.86 0.90 9.40
C HIS A 305 -17.72 1.64 8.38
N GLU A 306 -18.92 2.11 8.78
CA GLU A 306 -19.79 2.97 7.98
C GLU A 306 -19.21 4.38 7.71
N ILE A 307 -18.16 4.80 8.41
CA ILE A 307 -17.44 6.05 8.10
C ILE A 307 -16.55 5.94 6.86
N ALA A 308 -16.24 4.73 6.40
CA ALA A 308 -15.50 4.51 5.18
C ALA A 308 -16.29 5.00 3.95
N PRO A 309 -15.63 5.53 2.90
CA PRO A 309 -16.31 5.99 1.68
C PRO A 309 -16.83 4.85 0.80
N VAL A 310 -16.74 3.61 1.26
CA VAL A 310 -17.09 2.36 0.58
C VAL A 310 -17.75 1.39 1.55
N GLU A 311 -18.55 0.45 1.04
CA GLU A 311 -19.09 -0.65 1.83
C GLU A 311 -18.00 -1.71 2.06
N LEU A 312 -17.78 -2.05 3.34
CA LEU A 312 -16.83 -3.10 3.75
C LEU A 312 -17.58 -4.41 3.98
N GLU A 313 -17.20 -5.44 3.23
CA GLU A 313 -17.71 -6.80 3.39
C GLU A 313 -17.07 -7.49 4.61
N THR A 314 -15.80 -7.19 4.85
CA THR A 314 -15.02 -7.79 5.95
C THR A 314 -14.22 -6.72 6.66
N VAL A 315 -14.25 -6.76 8.00
CA VAL A 315 -13.37 -6.01 8.90
C VAL A 315 -12.94 -6.96 10.01
N GLN A 316 -11.65 -7.32 10.05
CA GLN A 316 -11.10 -8.25 11.03
C GLN A 316 -9.80 -7.72 11.64
N PHE A 317 -9.57 -8.04 12.91
CA PHE A 317 -8.36 -7.68 13.65
C PHE A 317 -7.85 -8.87 14.45
N LEU A 318 -6.55 -9.13 14.35
CA LEU A 318 -5.78 -9.99 15.23
C LEU A 318 -4.97 -9.06 16.16
N LEU A 319 -5.45 -8.88 17.41
CA LEU A 319 -4.85 -8.00 18.42
C LEU A 319 -4.06 -8.79 19.48
#